data_c763a24631e7b739555c0e7b295f0bfb
#
_entry.id   c763a24631e7b739555c0e7b295f0bfb
#
_cell.length_a   1.000
_cell.length_b   1.000
_cell.length_c   1.000
_cell.angle_alpha   90.00
_cell.angle_beta   90.00
_cell.angle_gamma   90.00
#
_symmetry.space_group_name_H-M   'P 1'
#
loop_
_entity.id
_entity.type
_entity.pdbx_description
1 polymer ?
#
loop_
_entity_poly.entity_id
_entity_poly.type
_entity_poly.pdbx_seq_one_letter_code
_entity_poly.pdbx_strand_id
1 'polypeptide(L)'
;MNLKGIIAISGRPGIFKVITQGKNSVIVESMLDKKRFPAHATEKISTLEDISIFTVDEDVKLVEVLVKMLEKYAGKEAPNHKIELPALEKEMGEIVPNYDKDRVYGSDVRKLFQWYNLLLKADLLKSETVVEESDTSDETLKKVKIKKEAVSKKPVSTGAPIKASKSSNSRKVAPVKTGSSRGK
;
A
#
# COMPACT_ATOMS: atom_id res chain seq x y z
N MET A 1 -14.82 5.31 -2.01
CA MET A 1 -13.41 5.50 -1.60
C MET A 1 -12.77 4.14 -1.40
N ASN A 2 -11.65 3.83 -2.08
CA ASN A 2 -10.99 2.52 -1.99
C ASN A 2 -9.59 2.67 -1.37
N LEU A 3 -9.47 2.35 -0.09
CA LEU A 3 -8.19 2.38 0.65
C LEU A 3 -7.54 0.99 0.79
N LYS A 4 -8.11 -0.03 0.16
CA LYS A 4 -7.58 -1.40 0.21
C LYS A 4 -6.14 -1.46 -0.30
N GLY A 5 -5.27 -2.05 0.51
CA GLY A 5 -3.85 -2.16 0.19
C GLY A 5 -3.06 -0.85 0.30
N ILE A 6 -3.63 0.18 0.92
CA ILE A 6 -2.88 1.38 1.32
C ILE A 6 -2.48 1.25 2.79
N ILE A 7 -1.19 1.43 3.04
CA ILE A 7 -0.60 1.24 4.37
C ILE A 7 0.24 2.45 4.79
N ALA A 8 0.34 2.63 6.09
CA ALA A 8 1.31 3.51 6.73
C ALA A 8 2.38 2.67 7.44
N ILE A 9 3.64 3.11 7.38
CA ILE A 9 4.77 2.45 8.03
C ILE A 9 5.32 3.40 9.09
N SER A 10 5.39 2.93 10.31
CA SER A 10 5.92 3.73 11.41
C SER A 10 7.38 4.13 11.16
N GLY A 11 7.70 5.41 11.36
CA GLY A 11 9.03 5.94 11.09
C GLY A 11 9.31 6.33 9.64
N ARG A 12 8.38 6.07 8.70
CA ARG A 12 8.50 6.51 7.31
C ARG A 12 7.43 7.54 6.96
N PRO A 13 7.79 8.65 6.31
CA PRO A 13 6.82 9.67 5.92
C PRO A 13 5.95 9.20 4.75
N GLY A 14 4.68 9.64 4.75
CA GLY A 14 3.73 9.35 3.69
C GLY A 14 2.99 8.03 3.84
N ILE A 15 2.39 7.59 2.76
CA ILE A 15 1.63 6.34 2.64
C ILE A 15 2.14 5.52 1.48
N PHE A 16 1.86 4.24 1.53
CA PHE A 16 2.43 3.26 0.62
C PHE A 16 1.34 2.34 0.08
N LYS A 17 1.43 2.00 -1.20
CA LYS A 17 0.57 1.02 -1.84
C LYS A 17 1.24 -0.34 -1.82
N VAL A 18 0.55 -1.36 -1.35
CA VAL A 18 1.01 -2.75 -1.40
C VAL A 18 0.95 -3.23 -2.86
N ILE A 19 2.07 -3.72 -3.36
CA ILE A 19 2.17 -4.29 -4.71
C ILE A 19 2.12 -5.80 -4.65
N THR A 20 2.92 -6.40 -3.76
CA THR A 20 3.01 -7.86 -3.63
C THR A 20 3.34 -8.21 -2.18
N GLN A 21 2.72 -9.25 -1.68
CA GLN A 21 3.00 -9.79 -0.36
C GLN A 21 3.86 -11.05 -0.49
N GLY A 22 5.02 -11.02 0.12
CA GLY A 22 5.93 -12.16 0.25
C GLY A 22 5.81 -12.82 1.62
N LYS A 23 6.59 -13.88 1.84
CA LYS A 23 6.54 -14.68 3.07
C LYS A 23 6.98 -13.91 4.32
N ASN A 24 7.99 -13.04 4.22
CA ASN A 24 8.58 -12.29 5.33
C ASN A 24 8.65 -10.77 5.07
N SER A 25 8.15 -10.30 3.95
CA SER A 25 8.18 -8.89 3.57
C SER A 25 7.05 -8.57 2.61
N VAL A 26 6.65 -7.32 2.61
CA VAL A 26 5.64 -6.77 1.69
C VAL A 26 6.37 -5.80 0.76
N ILE A 27 6.25 -5.99 -0.54
CA ILE A 27 6.77 -5.00 -1.50
C ILE A 27 5.76 -3.88 -1.61
N VAL A 28 6.21 -2.69 -1.27
CA VAL A 28 5.38 -1.49 -1.27
C VAL A 28 5.93 -0.43 -2.21
N GLU A 29 5.05 0.40 -2.72
CA GLU A 29 5.37 1.55 -3.53
C GLU A 29 5.00 2.84 -2.78
N SER A 30 5.97 3.73 -2.58
CA SER A 30 5.74 5.03 -1.98
C SER A 30 4.84 5.89 -2.88
N MET A 31 3.79 6.46 -2.31
CA MET A 31 2.91 7.38 -3.06
C MET A 31 3.55 8.75 -3.29
N LEU A 32 4.58 9.11 -2.49
CA LEU A 32 5.35 10.33 -2.67
C LEU A 32 6.31 10.25 -3.86
N ASP A 33 7.19 9.24 -3.84
CA ASP A 33 8.35 9.14 -4.74
C ASP A 33 8.18 8.07 -5.82
N LYS A 34 7.10 7.29 -5.76
CA LYS A 34 6.84 6.12 -6.61
C LYS A 34 7.94 5.05 -6.56
N LYS A 35 8.79 5.10 -5.52
CA LYS A 35 9.84 4.11 -5.30
C LYS A 35 9.28 2.86 -4.64
N ARG A 36 9.77 1.71 -5.07
CA ARG A 36 9.42 0.41 -4.51
C ARG A 36 10.51 -0.09 -3.58
N PHE A 37 10.11 -0.61 -2.45
CA PHE A 37 11.02 -1.23 -1.50
C PHE A 37 10.31 -2.32 -0.69
N PRO A 38 11.06 -3.27 -0.11
CA PRO A 38 10.49 -4.24 0.79
C PRO A 38 10.26 -3.60 2.17
N ALA A 39 9.06 -3.75 2.71
CA ALA A 39 8.74 -3.49 4.10
C ALA A 39 8.80 -4.83 4.85
N HIS A 40 9.59 -4.91 5.89
CA HIS A 40 9.81 -6.15 6.63
C HIS A 40 8.76 -6.31 7.74
N ALA A 41 8.50 -7.55 8.14
CA ALA A 41 7.56 -7.88 9.22
C ALA A 41 7.94 -7.27 10.59
N THR A 42 9.17 -6.82 10.76
CA THR A 42 9.66 -6.11 11.95
C THR A 42 9.22 -4.65 11.99
N GLU A 43 8.85 -4.06 10.87
CA GLU A 43 8.34 -2.70 10.80
C GLU A 43 6.87 -2.69 11.22
N LYS A 44 6.46 -1.68 11.99
CA LYS A 44 5.05 -1.50 12.37
C LYS A 44 4.28 -0.98 11.17
N ILE A 45 3.51 -1.86 10.55
CA ILE A 45 2.68 -1.59 9.38
C ILE A 45 1.22 -1.50 9.85
N SER A 46 0.53 -0.43 9.46
CA SER A 46 -0.90 -0.24 9.71
C SER A 46 -1.62 -0.01 8.39
N THR A 47 -2.73 -0.69 8.16
CA THR A 47 -3.59 -0.40 7.02
C THR A 47 -4.40 0.87 7.29
N LEU A 48 -4.61 1.71 6.30
CA LEU A 48 -5.35 2.95 6.50
C LEU A 48 -6.81 2.71 6.91
N GLU A 49 -7.38 1.57 6.52
CA GLU A 49 -8.74 1.19 6.88
C GLU A 49 -8.91 0.88 8.36
N ASP A 50 -7.84 0.40 9.03
CA ASP A 50 -7.87 -0.01 10.44
C ASP A 50 -7.49 1.12 11.40
N ILE A 51 -7.02 2.26 10.86
CA ILE A 51 -6.66 3.41 11.69
C ILE A 51 -7.93 4.13 12.13
N SER A 52 -7.99 4.44 13.43
CA SER A 52 -9.01 5.31 14.02
C SER A 52 -8.39 6.53 14.66
N ILE A 53 -9.16 7.60 14.73
CA ILE A 53 -8.80 8.85 15.41
C ILE A 53 -9.54 8.87 16.74
N PHE A 54 -8.81 9.09 17.82
CA PHE A 54 -9.36 9.19 19.15
C PHE A 54 -10.26 10.42 19.29
N THR A 55 -11.47 10.21 19.79
CA THR A 55 -12.38 11.28 20.18
C THR A 55 -12.76 11.14 21.66
N VAL A 56 -13.43 12.14 22.19
CA VAL A 56 -13.89 12.14 23.60
C VAL A 56 -14.95 11.06 23.82
N ASP A 57 -15.77 10.80 22.80
CA ASP A 57 -16.88 9.84 22.87
C ASP A 57 -16.44 8.47 22.34
N GLU A 58 -16.50 8.31 21.03
CA GLU A 58 -16.16 7.06 20.34
C GLU A 58 -15.07 7.31 19.28
N ASP A 59 -14.15 6.38 19.12
CA ASP A 59 -13.09 6.49 18.12
C ASP A 59 -13.68 6.49 16.71
N VAL A 60 -13.33 7.49 15.91
CA VAL A 60 -13.83 7.65 14.53
C VAL A 60 -12.83 7.04 13.54
N LYS A 61 -13.30 6.22 12.61
CA LYS A 61 -12.45 5.63 11.60
C LYS A 61 -11.83 6.68 10.68
N LEU A 62 -10.56 6.50 10.34
CA LEU A 62 -9.83 7.40 9.44
C LEU A 62 -10.58 7.60 8.10
N VAL A 63 -11.22 6.55 7.59
CA VAL A 63 -12.02 6.59 6.36
C VAL A 63 -13.12 7.64 6.45
N GLU A 64 -13.85 7.69 7.56
CA GLU A 64 -14.93 8.66 7.78
C GLU A 64 -14.41 10.10 7.88
N VAL A 65 -13.26 10.28 8.53
CA VAL A 65 -12.60 11.59 8.60
C VAL A 65 -12.16 12.06 7.22
N LEU A 66 -11.61 11.16 6.40
CA LEU A 66 -11.23 11.48 5.02
C LEU A 66 -12.45 11.82 4.14
N VAL A 67 -13.61 11.19 4.37
CA VAL A 67 -14.88 11.56 3.70
C VAL A 67 -15.30 12.97 4.09
N LYS A 68 -15.32 13.29 5.39
CA LYS A 68 -15.63 14.65 5.88
C LYS A 68 -14.66 15.69 5.32
N MET A 69 -13.36 15.36 5.21
CA MET A 69 -12.39 16.23 4.56
C MET A 69 -12.70 16.43 3.08
N LEU A 70 -13.07 15.38 2.37
CA LEU A 70 -13.44 15.46 0.95
C LEU A 70 -14.66 16.38 0.72
N GLU A 71 -15.66 16.29 1.59
CA GLU A 71 -16.84 17.15 1.57
C GLU A 71 -16.46 18.60 1.89
N LYS A 72 -15.71 18.83 2.97
CA LYS A 72 -15.28 20.16 3.39
C LYS A 72 -14.46 20.89 2.31
N TYR A 73 -13.53 20.21 1.69
CA TYR A 73 -12.68 20.80 0.65
C TYR A 73 -13.24 20.63 -0.77
N ALA A 74 -14.44 20.06 -0.92
CA ALA A 74 -15.10 19.84 -2.21
C ALA A 74 -14.18 19.14 -3.24
N GLY A 75 -13.42 18.15 -2.80
CA GLY A 75 -12.48 17.42 -3.65
C GLY A 75 -11.22 18.18 -4.05
N LYS A 76 -10.94 19.31 -3.38
CA LYS A 76 -9.70 20.10 -3.59
C LYS A 76 -8.63 19.75 -2.56
N GLU A 77 -7.41 20.22 -2.80
CA GLU A 77 -6.31 20.04 -1.84
C GLU A 77 -6.61 20.74 -0.51
N ALA A 78 -6.39 20.01 0.59
CA ALA A 78 -6.42 20.56 1.93
C ALA A 78 -5.15 21.40 2.21
N PRO A 79 -5.16 22.23 3.26
CA PRO A 79 -3.98 22.98 3.68
C PRO A 79 -2.73 22.11 3.78
N ASN A 80 -1.59 22.68 3.43
CA ASN A 80 -0.33 21.95 3.44
C ASN A 80 0.03 21.55 4.89
N HIS A 81 0.40 20.28 5.10
CA HIS A 81 0.83 19.75 6.39
C HIS A 81 2.05 20.47 7.02
N LYS A 82 2.73 21.33 6.26
CA LYS A 82 3.90 22.12 6.73
C LYS A 82 3.54 23.47 7.32
N ILE A 83 2.28 23.91 7.22
CA ILE A 83 1.85 25.16 7.87
C ILE A 83 1.89 25.03 9.39
N GLU A 84 1.66 26.14 10.07
CA GLU A 84 1.67 26.19 11.54
C GLU A 84 0.64 25.24 12.14
N LEU A 85 1.03 24.58 13.24
CA LEU A 85 0.21 23.57 13.90
C LEU A 85 -1.15 24.10 14.37
N PRO A 86 -1.24 25.31 14.99
CA PRO A 86 -2.52 25.84 15.42
C PRO A 86 -3.54 26.01 14.31
N ALA A 87 -3.08 26.33 13.08
CA ALA A 87 -3.95 26.43 11.92
C ALA A 87 -4.50 25.05 11.52
N LEU A 88 -3.67 24.01 11.53
CA LEU A 88 -4.11 22.64 11.25
C LEU A 88 -5.04 22.09 12.33
N GLU A 89 -4.78 22.39 13.59
CA GLU A 89 -5.63 21.98 14.71
C GLU A 89 -7.02 22.64 14.64
N LYS A 90 -7.09 23.91 14.22
CA LYS A 90 -8.36 24.58 13.95
C LYS A 90 -9.14 23.87 12.86
N GLU A 91 -8.50 23.59 11.73
CA GLU A 91 -9.08 22.85 10.62
C GLU A 91 -9.55 21.45 11.05
N MET A 92 -8.76 20.78 11.88
CA MET A 92 -9.11 19.46 12.42
C MET A 92 -10.35 19.56 13.32
N GLY A 93 -10.43 20.57 14.17
CA GLY A 93 -11.61 20.83 15.02
C GLY A 93 -12.89 21.10 14.24
N GLU A 94 -12.79 21.62 13.02
CA GLU A 94 -13.97 21.79 12.13
C GLU A 94 -14.39 20.47 11.47
N ILE A 95 -13.45 19.53 11.25
CA ILE A 95 -13.72 18.23 10.63
C ILE A 95 -14.22 17.23 11.68
N VAL A 96 -13.57 17.19 12.85
CA VAL A 96 -13.90 16.34 13.99
C VAL A 96 -13.94 17.20 15.26
N PRO A 97 -15.08 17.82 15.61
CA PRO A 97 -15.16 18.78 16.71
C PRO A 97 -14.79 18.22 18.07
N ASN A 98 -15.04 16.93 18.29
CA ASN A 98 -14.83 16.22 19.55
C ASN A 98 -13.57 15.35 19.56
N TYR A 99 -12.57 15.61 18.69
CA TYR A 99 -11.32 14.85 18.74
C TYR A 99 -10.58 15.11 20.06
N ASP A 100 -9.96 14.06 20.59
CA ASP A 100 -9.22 14.11 21.87
C ASP A 100 -7.83 14.75 21.64
N LYS A 101 -7.65 15.96 22.14
CA LYS A 101 -6.41 16.73 21.98
C LYS A 101 -5.24 16.17 22.78
N ASP A 102 -5.52 15.39 23.83
CA ASP A 102 -4.48 14.81 24.67
C ASP A 102 -3.91 13.53 24.04
N ARG A 103 -4.72 12.82 23.28
CA ARG A 103 -4.36 11.56 22.61
C ARG A 103 -3.96 11.74 21.13
N VAL A 104 -4.49 12.76 20.45
CA VAL A 104 -4.16 13.08 19.05
C VAL A 104 -3.09 14.17 19.02
N TYR A 105 -1.86 13.77 18.76
CA TYR A 105 -0.73 14.69 18.71
C TYR A 105 -0.71 15.52 17.42
N GLY A 106 -0.10 16.71 17.49
CA GLY A 106 0.06 17.58 16.32
C GLY A 106 0.81 16.92 15.15
N SER A 107 1.66 15.93 15.42
CA SER A 107 2.29 15.09 14.40
C SER A 107 1.28 14.25 13.63
N ASP A 108 0.22 13.80 14.29
CA ASP A 108 -0.79 12.93 13.67
C ASP A 108 -1.77 13.77 12.86
N VAL A 109 -2.10 14.97 13.34
CA VAL A 109 -2.84 15.97 12.55
C VAL A 109 -2.09 16.29 11.25
N ARG A 110 -0.77 16.55 11.32
CA ARG A 110 0.05 16.78 10.11
C ARG A 110 0.05 15.61 9.14
N LYS A 111 0.12 14.38 9.65
CA LYS A 111 0.04 13.16 8.82
C LYS A 111 -1.31 13.04 8.13
N LEU A 112 -2.42 13.33 8.83
CA LEU A 112 -3.76 13.27 8.27
C LEU A 112 -3.89 14.17 7.04
N PHE A 113 -3.48 15.45 7.15
CA PHE A 113 -3.51 16.39 6.02
C PHE A 113 -2.57 15.97 4.88
N GLN A 114 -1.40 15.44 5.20
CA GLN A 114 -0.47 14.91 4.21
C GLN A 114 -1.10 13.71 3.47
N TRP A 115 -1.70 12.78 4.19
CA TRP A 115 -2.32 11.59 3.61
C TRP A 115 -3.51 11.93 2.73
N TYR A 116 -4.37 12.85 3.17
CA TYR A 116 -5.48 13.34 2.36
C TYR A 116 -4.98 13.87 1.01
N ASN A 117 -4.00 14.79 1.02
CA ASN A 117 -3.46 15.36 -0.21
C ASN A 117 -2.78 14.32 -1.11
N LEU A 118 -2.13 13.31 -0.54
CA LEU A 118 -1.53 12.20 -1.31
C LEU A 118 -2.58 11.31 -1.95
N LEU A 119 -3.63 10.96 -1.21
CA LEU A 119 -4.74 10.15 -1.71
C LEU A 119 -5.51 10.89 -2.80
N LEU A 120 -5.69 12.20 -2.63
CA LEU A 120 -6.32 13.05 -3.63
C LEU A 120 -5.53 13.06 -4.95
N LYS A 121 -4.21 13.26 -4.87
CA LYS A 121 -3.32 13.24 -6.04
C LYS A 121 -3.26 11.88 -6.74
N ALA A 122 -3.54 10.82 -6.01
CA ALA A 122 -3.61 9.46 -6.55
C ALA A 122 -5.00 9.08 -7.06
N ASP A 123 -5.96 10.00 -7.05
CA ASP A 123 -7.37 9.77 -7.42
C ASP A 123 -8.08 8.65 -6.63
N LEU A 124 -7.58 8.33 -5.43
CA LEU A 124 -8.14 7.28 -4.57
C LEU A 124 -9.31 7.75 -3.68
N LEU A 125 -9.49 9.06 -3.57
CA LEU A 125 -10.59 9.67 -2.81
C LEU A 125 -11.86 9.89 -3.64
N LYS A 126 -11.83 9.68 -4.95
CA LYS A 126 -13.05 9.74 -5.76
C LYS A 126 -14.02 8.70 -5.21
N SER A 127 -15.12 9.16 -4.66
CA SER A 127 -16.21 8.29 -4.27
C SER A 127 -16.75 7.64 -5.54
N GLU A 128 -16.55 6.34 -5.67
CA GLU A 128 -17.60 5.57 -6.31
C GLU A 128 -18.81 5.79 -5.41
N THR A 129 -19.80 6.51 -5.91
CA THR A 129 -21.14 6.48 -5.35
C THR A 129 -21.45 5.00 -5.20
N VAL A 130 -21.49 4.55 -3.95
CA VAL A 130 -22.03 3.25 -3.63
C VAL A 130 -23.49 3.31 -4.06
N VAL A 131 -23.76 2.83 -5.26
CA VAL A 131 -25.05 2.30 -5.58
C VAL A 131 -25.11 1.06 -4.70
N GLU A 132 -25.87 1.16 -3.61
CA GLU A 132 -26.35 -0.01 -2.89
C GLU A 132 -27.13 -0.83 -3.92
N GLU A 133 -26.47 -1.77 -4.57
CA GLU A 133 -27.15 -2.89 -5.16
C GLU A 133 -27.61 -3.77 -4.00
N SER A 134 -28.81 -3.46 -3.56
CA SER A 134 -29.64 -4.39 -2.81
C SER A 134 -29.71 -5.70 -3.62
N ASP A 135 -29.18 -6.77 -3.02
CA ASP A 135 -29.45 -8.14 -3.41
C ASP A 135 -30.97 -8.33 -3.58
N THR A 136 -31.37 -8.47 -4.80
CA THR A 136 -32.58 -9.19 -5.15
C THR A 136 -32.19 -10.24 -6.19
N SER A 137 -32.08 -11.47 -5.65
CA SER A 137 -32.18 -12.71 -6.38
C SER A 137 -33.32 -12.66 -7.39
N ASP A 138 -33.05 -12.91 -8.66
CA ASP A 138 -33.97 -13.69 -9.46
C ASP A 138 -33.24 -14.45 -10.58
N GLU A 139 -33.53 -15.74 -10.59
CA GLU A 139 -33.10 -16.71 -11.57
C GLU A 139 -33.71 -16.39 -12.94
N THR A 140 -32.93 -16.40 -13.97
CA THR A 140 -33.44 -16.88 -15.27
C THR A 140 -32.33 -17.47 -16.14
N LEU A 141 -32.40 -18.77 -16.23
CA LEU A 141 -31.80 -19.62 -17.25
C LEU A 141 -32.03 -19.09 -18.65
N LYS A 142 -30.98 -18.89 -19.44
CA LYS A 142 -31.08 -19.12 -20.87
C LYS A 142 -29.79 -19.68 -21.46
N LYS A 143 -29.88 -20.97 -21.75
CA LYS A 143 -29.13 -21.71 -22.78
C LYS A 143 -28.81 -20.85 -24.02
N VAL A 144 -27.59 -20.95 -24.53
CA VAL A 144 -27.38 -21.17 -25.99
C VAL A 144 -25.94 -21.65 -26.25
N LYS A 145 -25.88 -22.89 -26.68
CA LYS A 145 -25.16 -23.52 -27.79
C LYS A 145 -23.62 -23.61 -27.78
N ILE A 146 -23.27 -24.84 -27.54
CA ILE A 146 -22.08 -25.56 -27.99
C ILE A 146 -21.97 -25.53 -29.52
N LYS A 147 -20.79 -25.22 -30.04
CA LYS A 147 -20.38 -25.69 -31.36
C LYS A 147 -19.01 -26.36 -31.25
N LYS A 148 -19.05 -27.69 -31.37
CA LYS A 148 -17.94 -28.60 -31.60
C LYS A 148 -17.54 -28.55 -33.07
N GLU A 149 -16.21 -28.62 -33.28
CA GLU A 149 -15.55 -29.36 -34.37
C GLU A 149 -14.07 -29.39 -33.99
N ALA A 150 -13.49 -30.43 -33.60
CA ALA A 150 -13.21 -31.80 -34.06
C ALA A 150 -12.07 -31.87 -35.09
N VAL A 151 -11.03 -32.64 -34.66
CA VAL A 151 -10.19 -33.54 -35.45
C VAL A 151 -8.97 -32.87 -36.15
N SER A 152 -7.70 -33.25 -35.95
CA SER A 152 -7.12 -34.60 -36.02
C SER A 152 -5.62 -34.64 -35.72
N LYS A 153 -5.22 -35.67 -35.00
CA LYS A 153 -4.11 -36.62 -35.26
C LYS A 153 -2.64 -36.16 -35.20
N LYS A 154 -1.96 -36.79 -34.25
CA LYS A 154 -0.56 -37.23 -34.23
C LYS A 154 -0.12 -37.97 -35.51
N PRO A 155 1.20 -38.29 -35.77
CA PRO A 155 2.16 -38.84 -34.80
C PRO A 155 3.68 -38.53 -35.05
N VAL A 156 4.47 -38.73 -33.96
CA VAL A 156 5.72 -39.49 -33.83
C VAL A 156 6.90 -39.29 -34.81
N SER A 157 8.06 -38.91 -34.30
CA SER A 157 9.32 -39.68 -34.37
C SER A 157 10.48 -38.98 -33.66
N THR A 158 11.00 -39.61 -32.66
CA THR A 158 12.33 -40.26 -32.47
C THR A 158 13.56 -39.40 -32.71
N GLY A 159 14.40 -39.35 -31.69
CA GLY A 159 15.83 -39.08 -31.87
C GLY A 159 16.52 -38.57 -30.60
N ALA A 160 17.08 -39.48 -29.85
CA ALA A 160 18.05 -39.26 -28.78
C ALA A 160 19.43 -38.94 -29.38
N PRO A 161 20.50 -38.93 -28.58
CA PRO A 161 20.98 -38.01 -27.55
C PRO A 161 22.38 -37.48 -27.97
N ILE A 162 22.95 -36.46 -27.34
CA ILE A 162 24.42 -36.30 -27.31
C ILE A 162 24.88 -35.25 -26.28
N LYS A 163 25.68 -35.80 -25.38
CA LYS A 163 26.94 -35.33 -24.77
C LYS A 163 26.99 -34.13 -23.82
N ALA A 164 27.38 -34.54 -22.64
CA ALA A 164 28.08 -33.80 -21.62
C ALA A 164 29.30 -33.03 -22.13
N SER A 165 29.50 -31.83 -21.65
CA SER A 165 30.86 -31.27 -21.55
C SER A 165 31.07 -30.69 -20.16
N LYS A 166 31.95 -31.33 -19.42
CA LYS A 166 32.60 -30.84 -18.21
C LYS A 166 33.50 -29.67 -18.59
N SER A 167 33.39 -28.56 -17.88
CA SER A 167 34.51 -27.63 -17.77
C SER A 167 34.65 -27.20 -16.32
N SER A 168 35.60 -27.78 -15.68
CA SER A 168 36.18 -27.39 -14.41
C SER A 168 37.01 -26.13 -14.61
N ASN A 169 36.74 -25.09 -13.82
CA ASN A 169 37.73 -24.03 -13.66
C ASN A 169 37.86 -23.66 -12.18
N SER A 170 38.78 -24.30 -11.55
CA SER A 170 39.27 -24.01 -10.21
C SER A 170 40.11 -22.72 -10.25
N ARG A 171 39.66 -21.67 -9.59
CA ARG A 171 40.53 -20.52 -9.29
C ARG A 171 41.11 -20.66 -7.88
N LYS A 172 42.43 -20.81 -7.83
CA LYS A 172 43.30 -20.78 -6.66
C LYS A 172 43.06 -19.50 -5.84
N VAL A 173 42.85 -19.71 -4.55
CA VAL A 173 42.88 -18.65 -3.51
C VAL A 173 44.36 -18.49 -3.10
N ALA A 174 44.92 -17.29 -3.20
CA ALA A 174 46.19 -16.91 -2.65
C ALA A 174 46.05 -16.45 -1.20
N PRO A 175 46.95 -16.77 -0.29
CA PRO A 175 46.87 -16.37 1.11
C PRO A 175 47.37 -14.93 1.31
N VAL A 176 46.57 -14.15 2.03
CA VAL A 176 46.92 -12.81 2.49
C VAL A 176 47.81 -12.93 3.72
N LYS A 177 48.99 -12.36 3.63
CA LYS A 177 49.98 -12.23 4.73
C LYS A 177 49.49 -11.20 5.74
N THR A 178 49.31 -11.63 6.97
CA THR A 178 49.18 -10.75 8.14
C THR A 178 50.54 -10.16 8.49
N GLY A 179 50.69 -8.86 8.29
CA GLY A 179 51.81 -8.07 8.77
C GLY A 179 51.51 -7.54 10.17
N SER A 180 52.17 -8.13 11.16
CA SER A 180 52.31 -7.60 12.51
C SER A 180 53.33 -6.46 12.47
N SER A 181 52.99 -5.27 12.93
CA SER A 181 53.96 -4.21 13.27
C SER A 181 53.72 -3.75 14.72
N ARG A 182 54.60 -4.20 15.58
CA ARG A 182 54.90 -3.60 16.90
C ARG A 182 55.79 -2.37 16.66
N GLY A 183 55.54 -1.33 17.46
CA GLY A 183 56.50 -0.23 17.61
C GLY A 183 55.87 0.92 18.36
N LYS A 184 56.16 0.96 19.59
CA LYS A 184 56.81 1.89 20.51
C LYS A 184 55.97 3.08 20.93
#